data_ba4a83b73b3fcff2f2b9b5bcbad713a7
#
_entry.id   ba4a83b73b3fcff2f2b9b5bcbad713a7
#
_cell.length_a   1.000
_cell.length_b   1.000
_cell.length_c   1.000
_cell.angle_alpha   90.00
_cell.angle_beta   90.00
_cell.angle_gamma   90.00
#
_symmetry.space_group_name_H-M   'P 1'
#
loop_
_entity.id
_entity.type
_entity.pdbx_description
1 polymer ?
#
loop_
_entity_poly.entity_id
_entity_poly.type
_entity_poly.pdbx_seq_one_letter_code
_entity_poly.pdbx_strand_id
1 'polypeptide(L)'
;MSPSTTSPLSILSSTVLLLTISSRLQPALAQGASNALTFGDTPPGYTFATYDYKAASSPRPASPAEYSNDALAVLWDQLGPITLGPVNSVQEAGADADSARFAQPGVLHGYVPSYVRSVETAKLPGSFVWGVAASAYQIEGAADAEGKGPSVWDLLAHRGAVVADNTTGDVVASHYWLYKQDIARMKALGIPAFSPSFSWPRFFPFGRGPVNEEAVRHYDDVVREMVRAGIALHVALFHWDMPLALFNEYGAWVDRKVIDDFFNYAKFVISRYDRYVDTWYTFNEPQYCNWQFSVYPRGDLLPVFNNFTGGTPTRFICSHLTLLAHAKVAKWYKEEFKGRGRITFKNSGNYGEPNSTSEGDRIAVQRSQDFTLGVFGGPWTDGDYPQSVKETLGDILPTLTQEEKDMIKGSCDFFAIDGYSSYTAYETPGGVEACQSNQSNPAWPECHGQTSVGPDGFILGPPGDQHVSWLVNAPVGLRRYLNQITKELFPAVKDIVVTEFGFAEPFENDWPRRSPALWDLRRADYFQGYLDNILAAVVEDGVNVTGAWGWALYDNFEWFEGLSTRFGLQYVNYTDLTRTPKASMFQFLNWFK
;
A
#
# COMPACT_ATOMS: atom_id res chain seq x y z
N MET A 1 43.67 -7.09 65.02
CA MET A 1 44.39 -8.39 64.97
C MET A 1 43.73 -9.19 63.86
N SER A 2 44.41 -9.31 62.73
CA SER A 2 44.14 -10.31 61.67
C SER A 2 44.50 -11.72 62.20
N PRO A 3 44.13 -12.83 61.53
CA PRO A 3 44.23 -13.09 60.10
C PRO A 3 43.05 -13.90 59.47
N SER A 4 42.78 -13.64 58.21
CA SER A 4 42.89 -14.43 56.96
C SER A 4 42.66 -15.94 57.02
N THR A 5 41.69 -16.45 56.25
CA THR A 5 41.86 -17.70 55.49
C THR A 5 41.08 -17.64 54.18
N THR A 6 41.77 -17.83 53.09
CA THR A 6 41.34 -18.04 51.72
C THR A 6 40.85 -19.46 51.49
N SER A 7 39.84 -19.65 50.64
CA SER A 7 39.60 -20.90 49.91
C SER A 7 38.74 -20.67 48.66
N PRO A 8 38.87 -21.49 47.62
CA PRO A 8 38.83 -21.03 46.25
C PRO A 8 37.45 -21.19 45.55
N LEU A 9 37.16 -20.23 44.67
CA LEU A 9 36.03 -20.24 43.78
C LEU A 9 36.18 -21.30 42.67
N SER A 10 35.23 -22.21 42.63
CA SER A 10 35.01 -23.08 41.46
C SER A 10 34.35 -22.30 40.35
N ILE A 11 35.05 -22.20 39.22
CA ILE A 11 34.54 -21.62 37.97
C ILE A 11 33.63 -22.63 37.32
N LEU A 12 32.30 -22.37 37.38
CA LEU A 12 31.34 -22.99 36.50
C LEU A 12 31.29 -22.17 35.21
N SER A 13 31.86 -22.75 34.15
CA SER A 13 31.78 -22.20 32.80
C SER A 13 30.35 -22.40 32.28
N SER A 14 29.55 -21.33 32.33
CA SER A 14 28.29 -21.26 31.60
C SER A 14 28.62 -20.93 30.14
N THR A 15 28.52 -21.94 29.29
CA THR A 15 28.58 -21.77 27.83
C THR A 15 27.30 -21.02 27.42
N VAL A 16 27.42 -19.72 27.25
CA VAL A 16 26.38 -18.90 26.61
C VAL A 16 26.42 -19.23 25.13
N LEU A 17 25.42 -19.96 24.68
CA LEU A 17 25.16 -20.19 23.27
C LEU A 17 24.74 -18.86 22.66
N LEU A 18 25.68 -18.10 22.13
CA LEU A 18 25.43 -16.96 21.26
C LEU A 18 24.76 -17.47 19.98
N LEU A 19 23.45 -17.44 19.95
CA LEU A 19 22.69 -17.43 18.70
C LEU A 19 23.05 -16.12 18.00
N THR A 20 24.02 -16.18 17.12
CA THR A 20 24.27 -15.14 16.12
C THR A 20 23.06 -15.09 15.20
N ILE A 21 22.12 -14.21 15.50
CA ILE A 21 21.18 -13.72 14.51
C ILE A 21 22.05 -12.94 13.52
N SER A 22 22.37 -13.59 12.41
CA SER A 22 23.02 -12.98 11.27
C SER A 22 22.14 -11.81 10.82
N SER A 23 22.50 -10.59 11.21
CA SER A 23 22.13 -9.40 10.47
C SER A 23 22.71 -9.62 9.07
N ARG A 24 21.84 -9.96 8.14
CA ARG A 24 22.21 -10.02 6.72
C ARG A 24 22.40 -8.57 6.23
N LEU A 25 23.54 -7.98 6.59
CA LEU A 25 24.14 -6.96 5.78
C LEU A 25 24.23 -7.54 4.37
N GLN A 26 23.65 -6.86 3.40
CA GLN A 26 23.85 -7.17 1.99
C GLN A 26 25.35 -7.42 1.78
N PRO A 27 25.74 -8.52 1.11
CA PRO A 27 27.14 -8.66 0.75
C PRO A 27 27.51 -7.45 -0.09
N ALA A 28 28.50 -6.68 0.35
CA ALA A 28 29.10 -5.67 -0.47
C ALA A 28 29.48 -6.34 -1.79
N LEU A 29 28.75 -6.04 -2.86
CA LEU A 29 29.08 -6.50 -4.20
C LEU A 29 30.45 -5.94 -4.51
N ALA A 30 31.45 -6.81 -4.50
CA ALA A 30 32.81 -6.47 -4.86
C ALA A 30 32.79 -5.75 -6.21
N GLN A 31 33.28 -4.53 -6.23
CA GLN A 31 33.52 -3.79 -7.45
C GLN A 31 34.44 -4.65 -8.35
N GLY A 32 33.87 -5.18 -9.43
CA GLY A 32 34.66 -5.86 -10.43
C GLY A 32 34.08 -7.08 -11.14
N ALA A 33 32.90 -7.58 -10.79
CA ALA A 33 32.26 -8.69 -11.52
C ALA A 33 31.13 -8.17 -12.42
N SER A 34 31.05 -8.73 -13.63
CA SER A 34 30.16 -8.36 -14.74
C SER A 34 28.80 -7.77 -14.34
N ASN A 35 28.46 -6.62 -14.90
CA ASN A 35 27.28 -5.78 -14.63
C ASN A 35 25.91 -6.41 -14.93
N ALA A 36 25.77 -7.70 -15.14
CA ALA A 36 24.51 -8.36 -15.46
C ALA A 36 23.88 -8.97 -14.21
N LEU A 37 22.80 -8.37 -13.69
CA LEU A 37 21.91 -9.06 -12.77
C LEU A 37 21.25 -10.23 -13.47
N THR A 38 21.16 -11.38 -12.80
CA THR A 38 20.40 -12.53 -13.30
C THR A 38 19.03 -12.54 -12.65
N PHE A 39 18.00 -12.41 -13.47
CA PHE A 39 16.61 -12.60 -13.03
C PHE A 39 16.27 -14.08 -12.97
N GLY A 40 15.22 -14.42 -12.23
CA GLY A 40 14.73 -15.80 -12.16
C GLY A 40 14.17 -16.27 -13.50
N ASP A 41 14.17 -17.58 -13.69
CA ASP A 41 13.62 -18.19 -14.91
C ASP A 41 12.10 -17.96 -15.00
N THR A 42 11.64 -17.76 -16.23
CA THR A 42 10.20 -17.71 -16.50
C THR A 42 9.57 -19.07 -16.17
N PRO A 43 8.52 -19.14 -15.33
CA PRO A 43 7.85 -20.40 -15.05
C PRO A 43 7.32 -21.05 -16.33
N PRO A 44 7.19 -22.41 -16.40
CA PRO A 44 6.65 -23.07 -17.55
C PRO A 44 5.23 -22.62 -17.92
N GLY A 45 4.93 -22.57 -19.21
CA GLY A 45 3.59 -22.24 -19.72
C GLY A 45 3.38 -20.77 -20.07
N TYR A 46 4.35 -19.90 -19.81
CA TYR A 46 4.27 -18.51 -20.25
C TYR A 46 4.82 -18.32 -21.64
N THR A 47 4.13 -17.48 -22.42
CA THR A 47 4.57 -16.99 -23.73
C THR A 47 4.70 -15.49 -23.67
N PHE A 48 5.55 -14.93 -24.53
CA PHE A 48 5.79 -13.48 -24.60
C PHE A 48 5.21 -12.91 -25.88
N ALA A 49 4.79 -11.64 -25.81
CA ALA A 49 4.37 -10.87 -26.97
C ALA A 49 4.78 -9.40 -26.80
N THR A 50 5.02 -8.74 -27.93
CA THR A 50 5.15 -7.28 -28.00
C THR A 50 3.81 -6.70 -28.45
N TYR A 51 3.27 -5.77 -27.68
CA TYR A 51 2.00 -5.12 -27.97
C TYR A 51 2.22 -3.67 -28.41
N ASP A 52 1.63 -3.32 -29.56
CA ASP A 52 1.55 -1.94 -30.05
C ASP A 52 0.13 -1.70 -30.59
N TYR A 53 -0.77 -1.33 -29.68
CA TYR A 53 -2.17 -1.10 -30.03
C TYR A 53 -2.34 0.05 -31.05
N LYS A 54 -1.40 1.00 -31.13
CA LYS A 54 -1.42 2.10 -32.11
C LYS A 54 -1.11 1.64 -33.52
N ALA A 55 -0.49 0.48 -33.65
CA ALA A 55 -0.23 -0.13 -34.97
C ALA A 55 -1.44 -0.87 -35.54
N ALA A 56 -2.52 -1.03 -34.76
CA ALA A 56 -3.74 -1.68 -35.22
C ALA A 56 -4.37 -0.95 -36.42
N SER A 57 -4.66 -1.69 -37.45
CA SER A 57 -5.19 -1.12 -38.71
C SER A 57 -6.69 -0.82 -38.66
N SER A 58 -7.43 -1.57 -37.86
CA SER A 58 -8.88 -1.42 -37.69
C SER A 58 -9.31 -2.08 -36.37
N PRO A 59 -9.85 -1.30 -35.41
CA PRO A 59 -10.42 -1.86 -34.18
C PRO A 59 -11.55 -2.84 -34.49
N ARG A 60 -11.61 -3.94 -33.75
CA ARG A 60 -12.66 -4.94 -33.83
C ARG A 60 -13.13 -5.29 -32.42
N PRO A 61 -14.30 -5.90 -32.27
CA PRO A 61 -14.76 -6.32 -30.95
C PRO A 61 -13.71 -7.16 -30.24
N ALA A 62 -13.38 -6.78 -29.00
CA ALA A 62 -12.44 -7.51 -28.19
C ALA A 62 -12.99 -8.90 -27.84
N SER A 63 -12.16 -9.91 -27.99
CA SER A 63 -12.43 -11.25 -27.49
C SER A 63 -11.36 -11.59 -26.45
N PRO A 64 -11.73 -11.99 -25.24
CA PRO A 64 -10.76 -12.39 -24.22
C PRO A 64 -9.84 -13.52 -24.63
N ALA A 65 -10.23 -14.31 -25.64
CA ALA A 65 -9.39 -15.33 -26.23
C ALA A 65 -8.39 -14.78 -27.29
N GLU A 66 -8.55 -13.53 -27.70
CA GLU A 66 -7.69 -12.88 -28.69
C GLU A 66 -6.70 -11.95 -28.01
N TYR A 67 -5.47 -12.33 -28.00
CA TYR A 67 -4.36 -11.54 -27.45
C TYR A 67 -3.60 -10.87 -28.62
N SER A 68 -4.26 -9.89 -29.26
CA SER A 68 -3.71 -9.18 -30.41
C SER A 68 -3.64 -7.68 -30.18
N ASN A 69 -2.85 -6.99 -30.99
CA ASN A 69 -2.78 -5.53 -30.97
C ASN A 69 -4.14 -4.88 -31.28
N ASP A 70 -4.93 -5.46 -32.18
CA ASP A 70 -6.28 -4.98 -32.46
C ASP A 70 -7.22 -5.13 -31.25
N ALA A 71 -7.14 -6.25 -30.54
CA ALA A 71 -7.92 -6.45 -29.33
C ALA A 71 -7.50 -5.48 -28.22
N LEU A 72 -6.21 -5.19 -28.10
CA LEU A 72 -5.70 -4.21 -27.15
C LEU A 72 -6.15 -2.79 -27.51
N ALA A 73 -6.14 -2.42 -28.78
CA ALA A 73 -6.66 -1.15 -29.26
C ALA A 73 -8.15 -0.96 -28.89
N VAL A 74 -8.96 -2.01 -29.05
CA VAL A 74 -10.39 -1.97 -28.69
C VAL A 74 -10.59 -1.77 -27.16
N LEU A 75 -9.71 -2.29 -26.32
CA LEU A 75 -9.78 -2.01 -24.89
C LEU A 75 -9.52 -0.53 -24.59
N TRP A 76 -8.52 0.07 -25.21
CA TRP A 76 -8.20 1.48 -25.03
C TRP A 76 -9.26 2.41 -25.64
N ASP A 77 -9.87 2.05 -26.75
CA ASP A 77 -10.95 2.83 -27.39
C ASP A 77 -12.17 3.02 -26.48
N GLN A 78 -12.35 2.16 -25.48
CA GLN A 78 -13.43 2.32 -24.50
C GLN A 78 -13.26 3.55 -23.59
N LEU A 79 -12.02 4.04 -23.44
CA LEU A 79 -11.69 5.14 -22.54
C LEU A 79 -11.75 6.50 -23.23
N GLY A 80 -11.51 6.55 -24.53
CA GLY A 80 -11.33 7.78 -25.28
C GLY A 80 -9.86 8.22 -25.36
N PRO A 81 -9.60 9.47 -25.71
CA PRO A 81 -8.23 9.95 -25.96
C PRO A 81 -7.35 9.91 -24.70
N ILE A 82 -6.15 9.38 -24.84
CA ILE A 82 -5.12 9.38 -23.80
C ILE A 82 -4.28 10.65 -23.90
N THR A 83 -4.03 11.28 -22.76
CA THR A 83 -3.18 12.47 -22.67
C THR A 83 -1.71 12.06 -22.72
N LEU A 84 -0.97 12.62 -23.69
CA LEU A 84 0.47 12.40 -23.77
C LEU A 84 1.21 13.38 -22.86
N GLY A 85 2.15 12.86 -22.06
CA GLY A 85 3.00 13.65 -21.21
C GLY A 85 4.13 14.37 -21.97
N PRO A 86 4.83 15.31 -21.33
CA PRO A 86 5.97 16.00 -21.90
C PRO A 86 7.19 15.07 -22.08
N VAL A 87 7.17 13.88 -21.47
CA VAL A 87 8.23 12.88 -21.53
C VAL A 87 7.62 11.57 -22.03
N ASN A 88 8.23 10.97 -23.04
CA ASN A 88 7.75 9.75 -23.71
C ASN A 88 8.86 8.71 -23.96
N SER A 89 9.96 8.84 -23.26
CA SER A 89 11.08 7.90 -23.31
C SER A 89 11.88 7.96 -22.01
N VAL A 90 12.58 6.86 -21.69
CA VAL A 90 13.40 6.77 -20.49
C VAL A 90 14.45 7.89 -20.47
N GLN A 91 14.51 8.62 -19.38
CA GLN A 91 15.47 9.69 -19.14
C GLN A 91 16.55 9.21 -18.19
N GLU A 92 17.82 9.31 -18.61
CA GLU A 92 18.95 8.99 -17.77
C GLU A 92 19.06 9.99 -16.59
N ALA A 93 19.58 9.51 -15.47
CA ALA A 93 19.97 10.37 -14.37
C ALA A 93 21.19 11.19 -14.82
N GLY A 94 21.01 12.47 -15.08
CA GLY A 94 22.12 13.36 -15.42
C GLY A 94 23.14 13.44 -14.28
N ALA A 95 24.35 13.88 -14.59
CA ALA A 95 25.41 14.13 -13.60
C ALA A 95 24.98 15.07 -12.45
N ASP A 96 23.90 15.81 -12.66
CA ASP A 96 23.28 16.73 -11.70
C ASP A 96 22.36 16.04 -10.67
N ALA A 97 22.19 14.74 -10.71
CA ALA A 97 21.53 14.00 -9.62
C ALA A 97 22.37 14.00 -8.32
N ASP A 98 23.36 14.89 -8.28
CA ASP A 98 24.29 15.07 -7.18
C ASP A 98 23.60 15.63 -5.93
N SER A 99 24.07 15.18 -4.77
CA SER A 99 23.58 15.55 -3.44
C SER A 99 23.50 17.06 -3.19
N ALA A 100 24.28 17.88 -3.89
CA ALA A 100 24.25 19.34 -3.79
C ALA A 100 22.88 19.95 -4.19
N ARG A 101 22.14 19.33 -5.11
CA ARG A 101 20.79 19.78 -5.50
C ARG A 101 19.73 19.50 -4.44
N PHE A 102 20.01 18.61 -3.52
CA PHE A 102 19.12 18.18 -2.44
C PHE A 102 19.65 18.60 -1.08
N ALA A 103 20.49 19.66 -1.04
CA ALA A 103 20.97 20.22 0.21
C ALA A 103 19.78 20.53 1.12
N GLN A 104 19.84 20.02 2.34
CA GLN A 104 18.78 20.21 3.33
C GLN A 104 18.57 21.71 3.59
N PRO A 105 17.34 22.23 3.52
CA PRO A 105 17.05 23.59 3.92
C PRO A 105 17.51 23.83 5.36
N GLY A 106 18.30 24.89 5.57
CA GLY A 106 18.94 25.15 6.88
C GLY A 106 17.97 25.36 8.04
N VAL A 107 16.71 25.56 7.77
CA VAL A 107 15.65 25.79 8.76
C VAL A 107 15.30 24.54 9.59
N LEU A 108 15.57 23.35 9.09
CA LEU A 108 15.31 22.12 9.84
C LEU A 108 16.43 21.77 10.82
N HIS A 109 17.53 22.53 10.83
CA HIS A 109 18.54 22.41 11.86
C HIS A 109 17.96 22.85 13.21
N GLY A 110 17.74 21.91 14.09
CA GLY A 110 17.22 22.15 15.43
C GLY A 110 15.76 21.81 15.65
N TYR A 111 15.04 21.28 14.65
CA TYR A 111 13.78 20.61 14.95
C TYR A 111 14.11 19.34 15.73
N VAL A 112 13.69 19.33 16.98
CA VAL A 112 13.97 18.23 17.90
C VAL A 112 12.65 17.62 18.33
N PRO A 113 12.48 16.30 18.25
CA PRO A 113 11.29 15.61 18.73
C PRO A 113 10.94 16.07 20.13
N SER A 114 9.74 16.60 20.32
CA SER A 114 9.32 17.14 21.63
C SER A 114 9.00 16.03 22.64
N TYR A 115 8.55 14.88 22.14
CA TYR A 115 8.02 13.79 22.94
C TYR A 115 9.12 12.89 23.55
N VAL A 116 10.17 12.59 22.81
CA VAL A 116 11.21 11.61 23.19
C VAL A 116 12.30 12.19 24.09
N ARG A 117 12.28 13.49 24.36
CA ARG A 117 13.32 14.14 25.19
C ARG A 117 13.44 13.64 26.61
N SER A 118 12.41 12.99 27.14
CA SER A 118 12.45 12.37 28.47
C SER A 118 13.24 11.06 28.50
N VAL A 119 13.57 10.50 27.34
CA VAL A 119 14.30 9.23 27.21
C VAL A 119 15.47 9.43 26.25
N GLU A 120 16.52 10.09 26.72
CA GLU A 120 17.74 10.41 25.93
C GLU A 120 18.40 9.19 25.24
N THR A 121 18.01 7.99 25.65
CA THR A 121 18.57 6.72 25.14
C THR A 121 17.57 5.89 24.32
N ALA A 122 16.31 6.33 24.18
CA ALA A 122 15.31 5.59 23.44
C ALA A 122 15.59 5.65 21.93
N LYS A 123 15.82 4.49 21.33
CA LYS A 123 16.05 4.33 19.89
C LYS A 123 15.26 3.14 19.38
N LEU A 124 14.82 3.25 18.14
CA LEU A 124 14.30 2.10 17.42
C LEU A 124 15.41 1.05 17.20
N PRO A 125 15.07 -0.24 17.13
CA PRO A 125 16.07 -1.29 16.87
C PRO A 125 16.86 -1.00 15.59
N GLY A 126 18.15 -1.36 15.56
CA GLY A 126 18.98 -1.19 14.36
C GLY A 126 18.52 -2.03 13.15
N SER A 127 17.61 -2.98 13.37
CA SER A 127 16.93 -3.77 12.33
C SER A 127 15.65 -3.13 11.83
N PHE A 128 15.26 -1.96 12.35
CA PHE A 128 14.04 -1.26 11.94
C PHE A 128 14.18 -0.79 10.48
N VAL A 129 13.16 -1.10 9.67
CA VAL A 129 13.19 -0.79 8.24
C VAL A 129 12.50 0.54 7.97
N TRP A 130 13.23 1.47 7.37
CA TRP A 130 12.75 2.76 6.92
C TRP A 130 12.53 2.76 5.42
N GLY A 131 11.45 3.36 4.97
CA GLY A 131 11.20 3.46 3.54
C GLY A 131 10.15 4.50 3.17
N VAL A 132 9.94 4.63 1.88
CA VAL A 132 8.86 5.40 1.28
C VAL A 132 8.05 4.50 0.36
N ALA A 133 6.77 4.81 0.19
CA ALA A 133 5.86 4.04 -0.64
C ALA A 133 5.32 4.86 -1.81
N ALA A 134 4.87 4.16 -2.85
CA ALA A 134 4.10 4.69 -3.97
C ALA A 134 3.42 3.53 -4.72
N SER A 135 2.41 3.81 -5.55
CA SER A 135 1.77 2.79 -6.39
C SER A 135 1.95 3.07 -7.88
N ALA A 136 1.94 2.02 -8.68
CA ALA A 136 2.15 2.11 -10.12
C ALA A 136 1.17 3.07 -10.79
N TYR A 137 -0.14 2.88 -10.59
CA TYR A 137 -1.14 3.75 -11.22
C TYR A 137 -0.98 5.22 -10.82
N GLN A 138 -0.65 5.46 -9.55
CA GLN A 138 -0.57 6.82 -9.00
C GLN A 138 0.69 7.59 -9.43
N ILE A 139 1.74 6.92 -9.95
CA ILE A 139 2.99 7.61 -10.28
C ILE A 139 3.51 7.38 -11.69
N GLU A 140 3.21 6.25 -12.32
CA GLU A 140 3.91 5.85 -13.54
C GLU A 140 3.53 6.70 -14.74
N GLY A 141 2.24 7.02 -14.93
CA GLY A 141 1.79 7.58 -16.19
C GLY A 141 2.03 6.61 -17.36
N ALA A 142 2.34 7.14 -18.55
CA ALA A 142 2.59 6.33 -19.74
C ALA A 142 1.47 5.28 -19.93
N ALA A 143 0.22 5.74 -19.86
CA ALA A 143 -0.95 4.90 -19.71
C ALA A 143 -1.09 3.83 -20.79
N ASP A 144 -0.87 4.22 -22.04
CA ASP A 144 -0.99 3.35 -23.22
C ASP A 144 0.37 2.94 -23.83
N ALA A 145 1.47 3.27 -23.14
CA ALA A 145 2.81 3.06 -23.68
C ALA A 145 3.24 1.60 -23.58
N GLU A 146 4.04 1.18 -24.58
CA GLU A 146 4.74 -0.10 -24.60
C GLU A 146 3.81 -1.30 -24.35
N GLY A 147 2.56 -1.20 -24.86
CA GLY A 147 1.60 -2.29 -24.84
C GLY A 147 0.94 -2.56 -23.49
N LYS A 148 0.93 -1.59 -22.56
CA LYS A 148 0.11 -1.69 -21.35
C LYS A 148 -1.37 -1.87 -21.70
N GLY A 149 -2.07 -2.78 -21.02
CA GLY A 149 -3.52 -2.83 -21.04
C GLY A 149 -4.13 -1.78 -20.11
N PRO A 150 -5.35 -1.28 -20.40
CA PRO A 150 -6.00 -0.39 -19.48
C PRO A 150 -6.40 -1.11 -18.18
N SER A 151 -6.31 -0.39 -17.08
CA SER A 151 -6.88 -0.80 -15.80
C SER A 151 -8.30 -0.25 -15.63
N VAL A 152 -8.99 -0.73 -14.62
CA VAL A 152 -10.28 -0.17 -14.24
C VAL A 152 -10.17 1.29 -13.80
N TRP A 153 -9.05 1.68 -13.19
CA TRP A 153 -8.80 3.08 -12.84
C TRP A 153 -8.60 3.99 -14.06
N ASP A 154 -7.96 3.48 -15.13
CA ASP A 154 -7.92 4.20 -16.40
C ASP A 154 -9.35 4.48 -16.90
N LEU A 155 -10.25 3.48 -16.84
CA LEU A 155 -11.66 3.66 -17.24
C LEU A 155 -12.38 4.68 -16.34
N LEU A 156 -12.24 4.57 -15.02
CA LEU A 156 -12.94 5.45 -14.07
C LEU A 156 -12.53 6.91 -14.23
N ALA A 157 -11.22 7.16 -14.35
CA ALA A 157 -10.69 8.51 -14.49
C ALA A 157 -11.13 9.18 -15.81
N HIS A 158 -11.24 8.41 -16.89
CA HIS A 158 -11.67 8.94 -18.19
C HIS A 158 -13.18 9.15 -18.34
N ARG A 159 -14.00 8.54 -17.47
CA ARG A 159 -15.48 8.67 -17.56
C ARG A 159 -16.05 9.98 -17.02
N GLY A 160 -15.22 10.82 -16.42
CA GLY A 160 -15.65 12.08 -15.81
C GLY A 160 -16.53 11.89 -14.58
N ALA A 161 -16.65 12.93 -13.76
CA ALA A 161 -17.44 12.98 -12.52
C ALA A 161 -17.11 11.88 -11.46
N VAL A 162 -16.09 11.07 -11.68
CA VAL A 162 -15.58 10.11 -10.70
C VAL A 162 -14.40 10.71 -9.95
N VAL A 163 -13.48 11.34 -10.68
CA VAL A 163 -12.33 12.06 -10.12
C VAL A 163 -12.70 13.53 -9.96
N ALA A 164 -12.51 14.08 -8.76
CA ALA A 164 -13.02 15.39 -8.37
C ALA A 164 -12.51 16.54 -9.27
N ASP A 165 -11.25 16.49 -9.66
CA ASP A 165 -10.61 17.50 -10.53
C ASP A 165 -10.61 17.11 -12.02
N ASN A 166 -11.25 15.98 -12.38
CA ASN A 166 -11.28 15.42 -13.74
C ASN A 166 -9.89 15.14 -14.34
N THR A 167 -8.86 14.95 -13.54
CA THR A 167 -7.55 14.49 -14.00
C THR A 167 -7.52 12.96 -14.17
N THR A 168 -6.52 12.46 -14.87
CA THR A 168 -6.35 11.03 -15.17
C THR A 168 -4.95 10.54 -14.75
N GLY A 169 -4.79 9.22 -14.72
CA GLY A 169 -3.49 8.58 -14.49
C GLY A 169 -2.53 8.62 -15.68
N ASP A 170 -2.88 9.29 -16.78
CA ASP A 170 -2.15 9.19 -18.06
C ASP A 170 -0.71 9.67 -18.00
N VAL A 171 -0.48 10.76 -17.25
CA VAL A 171 0.81 11.43 -17.15
C VAL A 171 1.36 11.41 -15.74
N VAL A 172 0.57 11.89 -14.79
CA VAL A 172 0.89 12.01 -13.36
C VAL A 172 2.33 12.52 -13.12
N ALA A 173 3.16 11.71 -12.50
CA ALA A 173 4.57 11.99 -12.26
C ALA A 173 5.49 11.39 -13.35
N SER A 174 4.95 10.67 -14.32
CA SER A 174 5.70 9.98 -15.39
C SER A 174 6.88 9.14 -14.88
N HIS A 175 6.70 8.47 -13.73
CA HIS A 175 7.75 7.62 -13.16
C HIS A 175 8.22 6.55 -14.15
N TYR A 176 7.33 6.06 -15.00
CA TYR A 176 7.66 5.07 -16.04
C TYR A 176 8.83 5.51 -16.91
N TRP A 177 8.93 6.79 -17.22
CA TRP A 177 10.02 7.34 -18.03
C TRP A 177 11.15 7.95 -17.19
N LEU A 178 10.85 8.37 -15.97
CA LEU A 178 11.75 9.13 -15.09
C LEU A 178 12.32 8.31 -13.93
N TYR A 179 12.06 7.00 -13.87
CA TYR A 179 12.47 6.14 -12.74
C TYR A 179 13.97 6.21 -12.41
N LYS A 180 14.85 6.33 -13.41
CA LYS A 180 16.30 6.44 -13.16
C LYS A 180 16.65 7.72 -12.39
N GLN A 181 16.00 8.83 -12.73
CA GLN A 181 16.16 10.09 -11.99
C GLN A 181 15.55 10.00 -10.58
N ASP A 182 14.39 9.37 -10.45
CA ASP A 182 13.75 9.20 -9.15
C ASP A 182 14.56 8.28 -8.22
N ILE A 183 15.12 7.20 -8.74
CA ILE A 183 16.04 6.31 -8.01
C ILE A 183 17.32 7.06 -7.59
N ALA A 184 17.90 7.84 -8.50
CA ALA A 184 19.07 8.65 -8.18
C ALA A 184 18.78 9.67 -7.06
N ARG A 185 17.57 10.29 -7.05
CA ARG A 185 17.13 11.17 -5.96
C ARG A 185 16.96 10.43 -4.65
N MET A 186 16.30 9.27 -4.66
CA MET A 186 16.15 8.45 -3.45
C MET A 186 17.52 8.10 -2.86
N LYS A 187 18.47 7.69 -3.69
CA LYS A 187 19.84 7.43 -3.27
C LYS A 187 20.51 8.67 -2.67
N ALA A 188 20.41 9.82 -3.35
CA ALA A 188 21.01 11.08 -2.88
C ALA A 188 20.40 11.57 -1.56
N LEU A 189 19.09 11.34 -1.35
CA LEU A 189 18.39 11.63 -0.10
C LEU A 189 18.71 10.62 1.01
N GLY A 190 19.35 9.48 0.70
CA GLY A 190 19.66 8.45 1.67
C GLY A 190 18.45 7.59 2.05
N ILE A 191 17.45 7.46 1.17
CA ILE A 191 16.30 6.57 1.36
C ILE A 191 16.77 5.12 1.21
N PRO A 192 16.64 4.28 2.26
CA PRO A 192 17.22 2.94 2.23
C PRO A 192 16.33 1.89 1.55
N ALA A 193 15.01 2.14 1.50
CA ALA A 193 14.06 1.19 0.93
C ALA A 193 12.89 1.89 0.24
N PHE A 194 12.35 1.24 -0.78
CA PHE A 194 11.19 1.70 -1.55
C PHE A 194 10.14 0.61 -1.67
N SER A 195 8.87 0.98 -1.45
CA SER A 195 7.72 0.09 -1.61
C SER A 195 6.85 0.54 -2.79
N PRO A 196 7.21 0.17 -4.02
CA PRO A 196 6.34 0.37 -5.19
C PRO A 196 5.30 -0.73 -5.29
N SER A 197 4.28 -0.53 -6.13
CA SER A 197 3.55 -1.65 -6.73
C SER A 197 4.07 -1.93 -8.15
N PHE A 198 3.88 -3.17 -8.60
CA PHE A 198 4.07 -3.54 -10.00
C PHE A 198 2.71 -3.63 -10.69
N SER A 199 2.62 -3.09 -11.90
CA SER A 199 1.34 -2.99 -12.60
C SER A 199 0.96 -4.30 -13.28
N TRP A 200 -0.12 -4.93 -12.82
CA TRP A 200 -0.64 -6.15 -13.45
C TRP A 200 -0.97 -5.94 -14.93
N PRO A 201 -1.73 -4.89 -15.35
CA PRO A 201 -2.05 -4.69 -16.76
C PRO A 201 -0.85 -4.30 -17.64
N ARG A 202 0.32 -3.96 -17.08
CA ARG A 202 1.55 -3.84 -17.86
C ARG A 202 2.13 -5.19 -18.22
N PHE A 203 2.26 -6.09 -17.23
CA PHE A 203 2.78 -7.44 -17.46
C PHE A 203 1.83 -8.30 -18.30
N PHE A 204 0.54 -8.21 -18.02
CA PHE A 204 -0.51 -8.96 -18.69
C PHE A 204 -1.60 -7.99 -19.16
N PRO A 205 -1.50 -7.44 -20.39
CA PRO A 205 -2.44 -6.43 -20.89
C PRO A 205 -3.91 -6.85 -20.84
N PHE A 206 -4.15 -8.16 -20.93
CA PHE A 206 -5.48 -8.77 -20.83
C PHE A 206 -5.74 -9.43 -19.46
N GLY A 207 -4.88 -9.15 -18.47
CA GLY A 207 -4.92 -9.78 -17.15
C GLY A 207 -4.39 -11.22 -17.13
N ARG A 208 -4.27 -11.85 -18.27
CA ARG A 208 -3.73 -13.19 -18.55
C ARG A 208 -3.22 -13.29 -19.97
N GLY A 209 -2.83 -14.49 -20.39
CA GLY A 209 -2.33 -14.74 -21.76
C GLY A 209 -0.85 -14.43 -21.89
N PRO A 210 -0.39 -13.95 -23.06
CA PRO A 210 1.01 -13.62 -23.27
C PRO A 210 1.49 -12.51 -22.34
N VAL A 211 2.71 -12.67 -21.83
CA VAL A 211 3.41 -11.63 -21.06
C VAL A 211 3.89 -10.54 -22.01
N ASN A 212 3.69 -9.29 -21.64
CA ASN A 212 4.20 -8.16 -22.39
C ASN A 212 5.71 -8.03 -22.20
N GLU A 213 6.46 -8.26 -23.26
CA GLU A 213 7.94 -8.21 -23.23
C GLU A 213 8.48 -6.83 -22.86
N GLU A 214 7.82 -5.75 -23.31
CA GLU A 214 8.25 -4.38 -22.99
C GLU A 214 8.15 -4.10 -21.49
N ALA A 215 7.05 -4.50 -20.87
CA ALA A 215 6.89 -4.39 -19.42
C ALA A 215 7.98 -5.17 -18.67
N VAL A 216 8.31 -6.37 -19.13
CA VAL A 216 9.38 -7.17 -18.52
C VAL A 216 10.72 -6.45 -18.63
N ARG A 217 11.07 -5.92 -19.81
CA ARG A 217 12.31 -5.14 -20.00
C ARG A 217 12.35 -3.92 -19.09
N HIS A 218 11.24 -3.20 -18.99
CA HIS A 218 11.12 -2.02 -18.15
C HIS A 218 11.35 -2.36 -16.66
N TYR A 219 10.60 -3.30 -16.10
CA TYR A 219 10.75 -3.65 -14.69
C TYR A 219 12.07 -4.35 -14.37
N ASP A 220 12.67 -5.09 -15.31
CA ASP A 220 14.04 -5.58 -15.19
C ASP A 220 15.04 -4.44 -15.00
N ASP A 221 14.86 -3.34 -15.73
CA ASP A 221 15.75 -2.17 -15.61
C ASP A 221 15.47 -1.39 -14.32
N VAL A 222 14.22 -1.20 -13.94
CA VAL A 222 13.85 -0.59 -12.64
C VAL A 222 14.48 -1.35 -11.48
N VAL A 223 14.34 -2.68 -11.43
CA VAL A 223 14.92 -3.51 -10.36
C VAL A 223 16.46 -3.42 -10.39
N ARG A 224 17.05 -3.43 -11.58
CA ARG A 224 18.51 -3.29 -11.75
C ARG A 224 19.02 -1.97 -11.18
N GLU A 225 18.34 -0.87 -11.49
CA GLU A 225 18.72 0.46 -10.99
C GLU A 225 18.53 0.58 -9.48
N MET A 226 17.46 0.00 -8.89
CA MET A 226 17.27 -0.06 -7.44
C MET A 226 18.40 -0.82 -6.74
N VAL A 227 18.75 -2.00 -7.24
CA VAL A 227 19.86 -2.80 -6.70
C VAL A 227 21.19 -2.04 -6.80
N ARG A 228 21.48 -1.39 -7.93
CA ARG A 228 22.67 -0.55 -8.11
C ARG A 228 22.70 0.65 -7.17
N ALA A 229 21.55 1.20 -6.87
CA ALA A 229 21.42 2.30 -5.92
C ALA A 229 21.59 1.85 -4.46
N GLY A 230 21.48 0.55 -4.18
CA GLY A 230 21.49 -0.01 -2.83
C GLY A 230 20.16 0.21 -2.08
N ILE A 231 19.06 0.37 -2.81
CA ILE A 231 17.72 0.58 -2.26
C ILE A 231 17.02 -0.78 -2.19
N ALA A 232 16.57 -1.17 -0.99
CA ALA A 232 15.81 -2.39 -0.78
C ALA A 232 14.40 -2.28 -1.39
N LEU A 233 13.88 -3.40 -1.93
CA LEU A 233 12.57 -3.46 -2.58
C LEU A 233 11.56 -4.23 -1.74
N HIS A 234 10.39 -3.63 -1.52
CA HIS A 234 9.22 -4.22 -0.89
C HIS A 234 8.02 -4.02 -1.81
N VAL A 235 7.67 -5.01 -2.61
CA VAL A 235 6.80 -4.84 -3.78
C VAL A 235 5.37 -5.27 -3.50
N ALA A 236 4.41 -4.40 -3.82
CA ALA A 236 3.00 -4.77 -3.89
C ALA A 236 2.67 -5.32 -5.29
N LEU A 237 2.04 -6.50 -5.33
CA LEU A 237 1.61 -7.12 -6.59
C LEU A 237 0.33 -6.49 -7.12
N PHE A 238 -0.53 -5.99 -6.25
CA PHE A 238 -1.78 -5.36 -6.63
C PHE A 238 -2.05 -4.12 -5.77
N HIS A 239 -2.16 -2.98 -6.44
CA HIS A 239 -2.54 -1.71 -5.81
C HIS A 239 -3.63 -1.04 -6.63
N TRP A 240 -4.78 -1.76 -6.73
CA TRP A 240 -6.08 -1.35 -7.27
C TRP A 240 -6.16 -1.22 -8.81
N ASP A 241 -5.06 -1.38 -9.51
CA ASP A 241 -4.97 -1.29 -10.97
C ASP A 241 -5.36 -2.62 -11.67
N MET A 242 -6.59 -3.07 -11.44
CA MET A 242 -7.14 -4.30 -12.01
C MET A 242 -7.25 -4.21 -13.54
N PRO A 243 -6.80 -5.23 -14.29
CA PRO A 243 -6.92 -5.24 -15.75
C PRO A 243 -8.37 -5.13 -16.20
N LEU A 244 -8.68 -4.13 -17.05
CA LEU A 244 -10.02 -3.87 -17.57
C LEU A 244 -10.57 -5.07 -18.35
N ALA A 245 -9.72 -5.81 -19.05
CA ALA A 245 -10.12 -6.99 -19.80
C ALA A 245 -10.80 -8.06 -18.94
N LEU A 246 -10.25 -8.35 -17.74
CA LEU A 246 -10.84 -9.31 -16.81
C LEU A 246 -12.15 -8.80 -16.23
N PHE A 247 -12.21 -7.49 -15.97
CA PHE A 247 -13.43 -6.85 -15.51
C PHE A 247 -14.53 -6.94 -16.58
N ASN A 248 -14.22 -6.64 -17.84
CA ASN A 248 -15.15 -6.74 -18.97
C ASN A 248 -15.64 -8.16 -19.21
N GLU A 249 -14.81 -9.17 -18.97
CA GLU A 249 -15.16 -10.56 -19.24
C GLU A 249 -16.06 -11.17 -18.17
N TYR A 250 -15.72 -10.99 -16.87
CA TYR A 250 -16.42 -11.68 -15.79
C TYR A 250 -16.51 -10.89 -14.47
N GLY A 251 -16.14 -9.60 -14.46
CA GLY A 251 -16.20 -8.75 -13.26
C GLY A 251 -14.99 -8.87 -12.32
N ALA A 252 -13.96 -9.60 -12.74
CA ALA A 252 -12.75 -9.82 -11.95
C ALA A 252 -13.07 -10.26 -10.50
N TRP A 253 -12.92 -9.39 -9.52
CA TRP A 253 -13.08 -9.72 -8.09
C TRP A 253 -14.50 -10.11 -7.65
N VAL A 254 -15.40 -10.38 -8.56
CA VAL A 254 -16.74 -10.94 -8.27
C VAL A 254 -16.92 -12.38 -8.79
N ASP A 255 -15.92 -12.93 -9.46
CA ASP A 255 -15.90 -14.31 -9.95
C ASP A 255 -14.62 -15.03 -9.49
N ARG A 256 -14.75 -16.29 -9.07
CA ARG A 256 -13.60 -17.10 -8.58
C ARG A 256 -12.48 -17.29 -9.60
N LYS A 257 -12.72 -17.10 -10.89
CA LYS A 257 -11.70 -17.15 -11.94
C LYS A 257 -10.55 -16.17 -11.68
N VAL A 258 -10.82 -15.04 -11.04
CA VAL A 258 -9.80 -14.03 -10.72
C VAL A 258 -8.68 -14.60 -9.85
N ILE A 259 -8.97 -15.59 -9.00
CA ILE A 259 -7.97 -16.22 -8.12
C ILE A 259 -6.86 -16.86 -8.96
N ASP A 260 -7.23 -17.54 -10.04
CA ASP A 260 -6.27 -18.20 -10.92
C ASP A 260 -5.52 -17.18 -11.79
N ASP A 261 -6.22 -16.19 -12.32
CA ASP A 261 -5.59 -15.13 -13.13
C ASP A 261 -4.60 -14.31 -12.28
N PHE A 262 -4.98 -13.93 -11.06
CA PHE A 262 -4.07 -13.24 -10.13
C PHE A 262 -2.89 -14.12 -9.71
N PHE A 263 -3.14 -15.40 -9.42
CA PHE A 263 -2.09 -16.35 -9.07
C PHE A 263 -1.07 -16.51 -10.19
N ASN A 264 -1.51 -16.59 -11.45
CA ASN A 264 -0.63 -16.68 -12.60
C ASN A 264 0.26 -15.44 -12.74
N TYR A 265 -0.33 -14.25 -12.59
CA TYR A 265 0.42 -13.00 -12.56
C TYR A 265 1.45 -12.97 -11.41
N ALA A 266 1.00 -13.23 -10.19
CA ALA A 266 1.85 -13.25 -9.01
C ALA A 266 3.01 -14.25 -9.15
N LYS A 267 2.71 -15.46 -9.62
CA LYS A 267 3.71 -16.51 -9.85
C LYS A 267 4.78 -16.08 -10.85
N PHE A 268 4.38 -15.43 -11.95
CA PHE A 268 5.33 -14.91 -12.93
C PHE A 268 6.27 -13.87 -12.30
N VAL A 269 5.70 -12.83 -11.68
CA VAL A 269 6.45 -11.69 -11.14
C VAL A 269 7.36 -12.13 -10.00
N ILE A 270 6.85 -12.89 -9.05
CA ILE A 270 7.63 -13.41 -7.92
C ILE A 270 8.78 -14.29 -8.43
N SER A 271 8.52 -15.26 -9.31
CA SER A 271 9.58 -16.14 -9.82
C SER A 271 10.72 -15.37 -10.47
N ARG A 272 10.42 -14.23 -11.11
CA ARG A 272 11.43 -13.43 -11.77
C ARG A 272 12.23 -12.56 -10.81
N TYR A 273 11.61 -11.95 -9.81
CA TYR A 273 12.22 -10.88 -9.01
C TYR A 273 12.50 -11.22 -7.55
N ASP A 274 12.07 -12.37 -7.02
CA ASP A 274 12.18 -12.73 -5.59
C ASP A 274 13.62 -12.60 -5.03
N ARG A 275 14.62 -12.81 -5.89
CA ARG A 275 16.01 -12.66 -5.50
C ARG A 275 16.36 -11.24 -5.01
N TYR A 276 15.61 -10.23 -5.44
CA TYR A 276 15.87 -8.81 -5.22
C TYR A 276 14.79 -8.11 -4.38
N VAL A 277 13.73 -8.85 -4.03
CA VAL A 277 12.61 -8.32 -3.26
C VAL A 277 12.62 -8.91 -1.86
N ASP A 278 12.70 -8.04 -0.85
CA ASP A 278 12.75 -8.45 0.56
C ASP A 278 11.36 -8.80 1.11
N THR A 279 10.32 -8.15 0.58
CA THR A 279 8.93 -8.38 1.00
C THR A 279 7.98 -8.29 -0.18
N TRP A 280 7.07 -9.24 -0.26
CA TRP A 280 5.96 -9.25 -1.19
C TRP A 280 4.67 -8.88 -0.46
N TYR A 281 4.00 -7.85 -0.92
CA TYR A 281 2.62 -7.55 -0.55
C TYR A 281 1.71 -8.04 -1.68
N THR A 282 0.86 -9.02 -1.41
CA THR A 282 -0.05 -9.51 -2.44
C THR A 282 -1.07 -8.47 -2.83
N PHE A 283 -1.61 -7.76 -1.84
CA PHE A 283 -2.59 -6.69 -2.00
C PHE A 283 -2.21 -5.48 -1.16
N ASN A 284 -2.43 -4.31 -1.72
CA ASN A 284 -2.52 -3.07 -0.95
C ASN A 284 -3.98 -2.87 -0.57
N GLU A 285 -4.23 -2.74 0.73
CA GLU A 285 -5.53 -2.39 1.31
C GLU A 285 -6.70 -3.15 0.67
N PRO A 286 -6.88 -4.45 0.93
CA PRO A 286 -8.00 -5.20 0.36
C PRO A 286 -9.36 -4.63 0.77
N GLN A 287 -9.39 -3.70 1.72
CA GLN A 287 -10.55 -2.88 2.07
C GLN A 287 -11.06 -2.04 0.88
N TYR A 288 -10.29 -1.89 -0.21
CA TYR A 288 -10.75 -1.26 -1.46
C TYR A 288 -12.04 -1.90 -1.98
N CYS A 289 -12.30 -3.16 -1.68
CA CYS A 289 -13.57 -3.83 -1.98
C CYS A 289 -14.80 -3.09 -1.43
N ASN A 290 -14.61 -2.32 -0.35
CA ASN A 290 -15.71 -1.60 0.30
C ASN A 290 -16.21 -0.42 -0.53
N TRP A 291 -15.32 0.29 -1.22
CA TRP A 291 -15.66 1.51 -1.95
C TRP A 291 -15.59 1.33 -3.48
N GLN A 292 -14.70 0.52 -4.00
CA GLN A 292 -14.54 0.35 -5.44
C GLN A 292 -15.85 -0.09 -6.10
N PHE A 293 -16.51 -1.10 -5.55
CA PHE A 293 -17.77 -1.59 -6.08
C PHE A 293 -18.98 -0.71 -5.77
N SER A 294 -18.87 0.26 -4.87
CA SER A 294 -19.92 1.27 -4.69
C SER A 294 -19.93 2.31 -5.82
N VAL A 295 -18.80 2.50 -6.49
CA VAL A 295 -18.64 3.44 -7.60
C VAL A 295 -18.98 2.79 -8.95
N TYR A 296 -18.71 1.49 -9.11
CA TYR A 296 -18.91 0.78 -10.38
C TYR A 296 -20.36 0.63 -10.88
N PRO A 297 -21.36 0.38 -10.06
CA PRO A 297 -22.68 0.05 -10.58
C PRO A 297 -23.55 1.25 -10.94
N ARG A 298 -22.98 2.34 -11.37
CA ARG A 298 -23.76 3.31 -12.13
C ARG A 298 -23.92 2.75 -13.53
N GLY A 299 -25.15 2.42 -13.93
CA GLY A 299 -25.49 1.63 -15.13
C GLY A 299 -24.95 2.14 -16.47
N ASP A 300 -24.35 3.32 -16.50
CA ASP A 300 -23.65 3.94 -17.62
C ASP A 300 -22.13 3.62 -17.63
N LEU A 301 -21.57 3.18 -16.52
CA LEU A 301 -20.14 2.84 -16.44
C LEU A 301 -19.84 1.38 -16.83
N LEU A 302 -20.86 0.52 -16.85
CA LEU A 302 -20.71 -0.92 -17.07
C LEU A 302 -21.71 -1.46 -18.08
N PRO A 303 -21.43 -1.36 -19.39
CA PRO A 303 -22.33 -1.92 -20.40
C PRO A 303 -22.40 -3.45 -20.44
N VAL A 304 -21.56 -4.17 -19.69
CA VAL A 304 -21.25 -5.57 -19.99
C VAL A 304 -21.77 -6.58 -18.98
N PHE A 305 -22.09 -6.20 -17.75
CA PHE A 305 -22.53 -7.16 -16.73
C PHE A 305 -24.04 -7.21 -16.57
N ASN A 306 -24.69 -8.15 -17.24
CA ASN A 306 -26.12 -8.40 -17.11
C ASN A 306 -26.57 -8.87 -15.71
N ASN A 307 -25.64 -9.21 -14.82
CA ASN A 307 -25.92 -9.74 -13.47
C ASN A 307 -25.16 -9.02 -12.36
N PHE A 308 -24.43 -7.93 -12.63
CA PHE A 308 -23.69 -7.20 -11.62
C PHE A 308 -24.63 -6.27 -10.87
N THR A 309 -24.99 -6.63 -9.65
CA THR A 309 -25.93 -5.87 -8.84
C THR A 309 -25.29 -4.77 -8.01
N GLY A 310 -23.96 -4.78 -7.86
CA GLY A 310 -23.25 -3.86 -6.97
C GLY A 310 -23.65 -4.01 -5.50
N GLY A 311 -23.21 -3.06 -4.69
CA GLY A 311 -23.61 -2.98 -3.28
C GLY A 311 -22.95 -4.02 -2.37
N THR A 312 -23.56 -4.21 -1.20
CA THR A 312 -22.98 -5.01 -0.10
C THR A 312 -22.61 -6.44 -0.46
N PRO A 313 -23.40 -7.21 -1.21
CA PRO A 313 -23.00 -8.58 -1.58
C PRO A 313 -21.72 -8.61 -2.40
N THR A 314 -21.57 -7.71 -3.36
CA THR A 314 -20.39 -7.62 -4.21
C THR A 314 -19.13 -7.28 -3.42
N ARG A 315 -19.25 -6.38 -2.45
CA ARG A 315 -18.18 -6.00 -1.53
C ARG A 315 -17.61 -7.23 -0.81
N PHE A 316 -18.47 -8.06 -0.21
CA PHE A 316 -18.01 -9.22 0.56
C PHE A 316 -17.57 -10.39 -0.31
N ILE A 317 -18.11 -10.55 -1.52
CA ILE A 317 -17.56 -11.47 -2.53
C ILE A 317 -16.13 -11.05 -2.89
N CYS A 318 -15.91 -9.77 -3.17
CA CYS A 318 -14.56 -9.23 -3.45
C CYS A 318 -13.60 -9.52 -2.29
N SER A 319 -13.98 -9.19 -1.05
CA SER A 319 -13.14 -9.44 0.13
C SER A 319 -12.78 -10.91 0.29
N HIS A 320 -13.76 -11.79 0.10
CA HIS A 320 -13.57 -13.25 0.16
C HIS A 320 -12.58 -13.74 -0.91
N LEU A 321 -12.76 -13.32 -2.16
CA LEU A 321 -11.90 -13.75 -3.27
C LEU A 321 -10.48 -13.19 -3.14
N THR A 322 -10.33 -11.97 -2.62
CA THR A 322 -9.02 -11.37 -2.33
C THR A 322 -8.25 -12.16 -1.28
N LEU A 323 -8.93 -12.58 -0.19
CA LEU A 323 -8.32 -13.44 0.83
C LEU A 323 -7.88 -14.79 0.25
N LEU A 324 -8.71 -15.42 -0.56
CA LEU A 324 -8.38 -16.70 -1.19
C LEU A 324 -7.22 -16.57 -2.18
N ALA A 325 -7.19 -15.50 -2.96
CA ALA A 325 -6.10 -15.22 -3.89
C ALA A 325 -4.78 -15.00 -3.14
N HIS A 326 -4.79 -14.20 -2.06
CA HIS A 326 -3.64 -14.04 -1.18
C HIS A 326 -3.15 -15.38 -0.65
N ALA A 327 -4.04 -16.16 -0.03
CA ALA A 327 -3.69 -17.42 0.59
C ALA A 327 -3.10 -18.43 -0.40
N LYS A 328 -3.65 -18.49 -1.63
CA LYS A 328 -3.13 -19.34 -2.70
C LYS A 328 -1.70 -18.93 -3.10
N VAL A 329 -1.43 -17.64 -3.26
CA VAL A 329 -0.08 -17.13 -3.56
C VAL A 329 0.87 -17.40 -2.39
N ALA A 330 0.45 -17.11 -1.15
CA ALA A 330 1.27 -17.31 0.04
C ALA A 330 1.63 -18.78 0.27
N LYS A 331 0.67 -19.69 0.09
CA LYS A 331 0.90 -21.13 0.18
C LYS A 331 1.93 -21.60 -0.84
N TRP A 332 1.74 -21.26 -2.11
CA TRP A 332 2.69 -21.57 -3.16
C TRP A 332 4.07 -20.99 -2.86
N TYR A 333 4.15 -19.72 -2.45
CA TYR A 333 5.39 -19.03 -2.13
C TYR A 333 6.19 -19.73 -1.03
N LYS A 334 5.51 -20.13 0.03
CA LYS A 334 6.12 -20.77 1.20
C LYS A 334 6.42 -22.26 1.00
N GLU A 335 5.50 -23.01 0.40
CA GLU A 335 5.57 -24.47 0.36
C GLU A 335 6.25 -25.03 -0.90
N GLU A 336 6.00 -24.41 -2.07
CA GLU A 336 6.50 -24.90 -3.36
C GLU A 336 7.69 -24.11 -3.87
N PHE A 337 7.54 -22.80 -3.99
CA PHE A 337 8.57 -21.91 -4.52
C PHE A 337 9.75 -21.74 -3.54
N LYS A 338 9.47 -21.77 -2.24
CA LYS A 338 10.46 -21.55 -1.16
C LYS A 338 11.10 -20.18 -1.26
N GLY A 339 10.27 -19.17 -1.41
CA GLY A 339 10.69 -17.77 -1.54
C GLY A 339 11.61 -17.30 -0.42
N ARG A 340 12.44 -16.30 -0.72
CA ARG A 340 13.49 -15.82 0.17
C ARG A 340 13.05 -14.74 1.12
N GLY A 341 12.11 -13.91 0.66
CA GLY A 341 11.58 -12.78 1.38
C GLY A 341 10.42 -13.14 2.28
N ARG A 342 9.72 -12.12 2.74
CA ARG A 342 8.48 -12.22 3.53
C ARG A 342 7.28 -11.98 2.63
N ILE A 343 6.13 -12.54 3.00
CA ILE A 343 4.88 -12.34 2.26
C ILE A 343 3.74 -11.99 3.21
N THR A 344 2.95 -10.97 2.84
CA THR A 344 1.75 -10.54 3.55
C THR A 344 0.83 -9.75 2.61
N PHE A 345 -0.22 -9.13 3.12
CA PHE A 345 -0.95 -8.03 2.49
C PHE A 345 -1.02 -6.84 3.44
N LYS A 346 -1.19 -5.63 2.93
CA LYS A 346 -1.31 -4.43 3.75
C LYS A 346 -2.78 -4.22 4.09
N ASN A 347 -3.06 -3.95 5.36
CA ASN A 347 -4.41 -3.60 5.80
C ASN A 347 -4.56 -2.08 5.88
N SER A 348 -5.73 -1.57 5.53
CA SER A 348 -6.14 -0.19 5.79
C SER A 348 -6.94 -0.11 7.08
N GLY A 349 -6.67 0.90 7.89
CA GLY A 349 -7.49 1.17 9.06
C GLY A 349 -6.93 2.29 9.92
N ASN A 350 -7.82 2.85 10.73
CA ASN A 350 -7.49 3.93 11.66
C ASN A 350 -7.91 3.56 13.08
N TYR A 351 -7.30 4.19 14.07
CA TYR A 351 -7.69 4.00 15.46
C TYR A 351 -9.08 4.59 15.71
N GLY A 352 -9.96 3.76 16.24
CA GLY A 352 -11.28 4.16 16.68
C GLY A 352 -11.38 4.14 18.20
N GLU A 353 -11.98 5.18 18.81
CA GLU A 353 -12.34 5.16 20.22
C GLU A 353 -13.83 5.46 20.41
N PRO A 354 -14.43 5.01 21.53
CA PRO A 354 -15.84 5.29 21.80
C PRO A 354 -16.09 6.78 21.97
N ASN A 355 -17.16 7.29 21.37
CA ASN A 355 -17.56 8.69 21.49
C ASN A 355 -18.09 9.05 22.90
N SER A 356 -18.40 8.05 23.72
CA SER A 356 -18.78 8.20 25.12
C SER A 356 -18.41 6.95 25.93
N THR A 357 -18.72 6.93 27.22
CA THR A 357 -18.55 5.75 28.08
C THR A 357 -19.70 4.73 27.94
N SER A 358 -20.66 4.94 27.03
CA SER A 358 -21.79 4.04 26.83
C SER A 358 -21.32 2.68 26.27
N GLU A 359 -22.09 1.64 26.57
CA GLU A 359 -21.84 0.32 26.00
C GLU A 359 -22.10 0.31 24.49
N GLY A 360 -23.11 1.06 24.02
CA GLY A 360 -23.40 1.19 22.60
C GLY A 360 -22.25 1.76 21.79
N ASP A 361 -21.52 2.76 22.32
CA ASP A 361 -20.37 3.33 21.65
C ASP A 361 -19.14 2.39 21.66
N ARG A 362 -18.97 1.57 22.71
CA ARG A 362 -17.94 0.52 22.73
C ARG A 362 -18.22 -0.55 21.68
N ILE A 363 -19.48 -0.98 21.57
CA ILE A 363 -19.91 -1.91 20.51
C ILE A 363 -19.71 -1.30 19.14
N ALA A 364 -19.97 0.00 18.95
CA ALA A 364 -19.74 0.71 17.70
C ALA A 364 -18.27 0.66 17.27
N VAL A 365 -17.31 0.87 18.19
CA VAL A 365 -15.87 0.72 17.91
C VAL A 365 -15.54 -0.71 17.51
N GLN A 366 -16.00 -1.71 18.29
CA GLN A 366 -15.72 -3.11 17.99
C GLN A 366 -16.23 -3.49 16.60
N ARG A 367 -17.45 -3.08 16.26
CA ARG A 367 -18.03 -3.34 14.94
C ARG A 367 -17.26 -2.66 13.82
N SER A 368 -16.83 -1.41 14.04
CA SER A 368 -16.00 -0.71 13.08
C SER A 368 -14.71 -1.48 12.78
N GLN A 369 -14.03 -2.00 13.79
CA GLN A 369 -12.82 -2.82 13.62
C GLN A 369 -13.14 -4.18 12.98
N ASP A 370 -14.22 -4.83 13.37
CA ASP A 370 -14.63 -6.12 12.81
C ASP A 370 -14.91 -6.04 11.31
N PHE A 371 -15.60 -5.00 10.87
CA PHE A 371 -15.97 -4.80 9.45
C PHE A 371 -14.84 -4.22 8.60
N THR A 372 -13.78 -3.68 9.21
CA THR A 372 -12.62 -3.12 8.52
C THR A 372 -11.44 -4.11 8.58
N LEU A 373 -10.78 -4.23 9.73
CA LEU A 373 -9.64 -5.13 9.90
C LEU A 373 -10.04 -6.58 10.08
N GLY A 374 -11.14 -6.83 10.81
CA GLY A 374 -11.56 -8.17 11.18
C GLY A 374 -11.90 -9.05 9.99
N VAL A 375 -12.51 -8.48 8.93
CA VAL A 375 -12.83 -9.22 7.70
C VAL A 375 -11.58 -9.82 7.04
N PHE A 376 -10.43 -9.16 7.17
CA PHE A 376 -9.17 -9.63 6.58
C PHE A 376 -8.22 -10.24 7.62
N GLY A 377 -8.10 -9.61 8.79
CA GLY A 377 -7.22 -10.07 9.86
C GLY A 377 -7.70 -11.35 10.55
N GLY A 378 -9.01 -11.43 10.84
CA GLY A 378 -9.60 -12.60 11.53
C GLY A 378 -9.35 -13.92 10.81
N PRO A 379 -9.64 -14.06 9.51
CA PRO A 379 -9.40 -15.31 8.80
C PRO A 379 -7.95 -15.81 8.85
N TRP A 380 -6.95 -14.94 8.75
CA TRP A 380 -5.57 -15.40 8.77
C TRP A 380 -4.98 -15.59 10.18
N THR A 381 -5.52 -14.93 11.21
CA THR A 381 -5.11 -15.10 12.61
C THR A 381 -5.92 -16.20 13.30
N ASP A 382 -7.25 -16.11 13.26
CA ASP A 382 -8.16 -16.95 14.01
C ASP A 382 -8.76 -18.09 13.18
N GLY A 383 -8.74 -17.93 11.85
CA GLY A 383 -9.24 -18.94 10.89
C GLY A 383 -10.68 -18.71 10.42
N ASP A 384 -11.34 -17.61 10.83
CA ASP A 384 -12.69 -17.30 10.36
C ASP A 384 -12.99 -15.79 10.43
N TYR A 385 -14.08 -15.36 9.80
CA TYR A 385 -14.62 -14.02 9.93
C TYR A 385 -15.11 -13.71 11.34
N PRO A 386 -15.08 -12.42 11.78
CA PRO A 386 -15.65 -12.02 13.05
C PRO A 386 -17.12 -12.41 13.19
N GLN A 387 -17.53 -12.75 14.40
CA GLN A 387 -18.89 -13.21 14.67
C GLN A 387 -19.93 -12.13 14.34
N SER A 388 -19.66 -10.86 14.67
CA SER A 388 -20.54 -9.72 14.37
C SER A 388 -20.81 -9.56 12.87
N VAL A 389 -19.79 -9.81 12.04
CA VAL A 389 -19.89 -9.77 10.56
C VAL A 389 -20.78 -10.93 10.06
N LYS A 390 -20.54 -12.15 10.55
CA LYS A 390 -21.35 -13.34 10.19
C LYS A 390 -22.83 -13.18 10.58
N GLU A 391 -23.09 -12.69 11.78
CA GLU A 391 -24.46 -12.48 12.29
C GLU A 391 -25.21 -11.39 11.51
N THR A 392 -24.51 -10.33 11.10
CA THR A 392 -25.15 -9.24 10.38
C THR A 392 -25.44 -9.57 8.92
N LEU A 393 -24.51 -10.25 8.26
CA LEU A 393 -24.59 -10.50 6.82
C LEU A 393 -25.31 -11.80 6.47
N GLY A 394 -25.31 -12.80 7.36
CA GLY A 394 -25.90 -14.09 7.08
C GLY A 394 -25.42 -14.66 5.74
N ASP A 395 -26.34 -15.03 4.87
CA ASP A 395 -26.08 -15.61 3.54
C ASP A 395 -25.41 -14.65 2.54
N ILE A 396 -25.33 -13.37 2.85
CA ILE A 396 -24.61 -12.37 2.01
C ILE A 396 -23.09 -12.59 2.11
N LEU A 397 -22.60 -13.00 3.28
CA LEU A 397 -21.18 -13.28 3.48
C LEU A 397 -20.83 -14.65 2.91
N PRO A 398 -19.92 -14.76 1.93
CA PRO A 398 -19.46 -16.07 1.49
C PRO A 398 -18.86 -16.88 2.65
N THR A 399 -19.29 -18.13 2.80
CA THR A 399 -18.78 -19.02 3.84
C THR A 399 -17.42 -19.59 3.45
N LEU A 400 -16.44 -19.52 4.34
CA LEU A 400 -15.16 -20.19 4.18
C LEU A 400 -15.31 -21.69 4.45
N THR A 401 -14.93 -22.52 3.50
CA THR A 401 -14.79 -23.99 3.72
C THR A 401 -13.63 -24.27 4.68
N GLN A 402 -13.57 -25.47 5.24
CA GLN A 402 -12.47 -25.82 6.14
C GLN A 402 -11.11 -25.78 5.42
N GLU A 403 -11.05 -26.21 4.17
CA GLU A 403 -9.84 -26.14 3.34
C GLU A 403 -9.39 -24.69 3.11
N GLU A 404 -10.32 -23.78 2.84
CA GLU A 404 -10.04 -22.36 2.68
C GLU A 404 -9.55 -21.73 3.99
N LYS A 405 -10.16 -22.06 5.13
CA LYS A 405 -9.70 -21.62 6.46
C LYS A 405 -8.28 -22.09 6.74
N ASP A 406 -7.98 -23.35 6.48
CA ASP A 406 -6.66 -23.93 6.69
C ASP A 406 -5.60 -23.30 5.77
N MET A 407 -5.99 -22.91 4.56
CA MET A 407 -5.10 -22.23 3.62
C MET A 407 -4.83 -20.78 4.01
N ILE A 408 -5.83 -20.05 4.52
CA ILE A 408 -5.70 -18.63 4.89
C ILE A 408 -4.97 -18.50 6.22
N LYS A 409 -5.24 -19.38 7.20
CA LYS A 409 -4.66 -19.28 8.53
C LYS A 409 -3.13 -19.36 8.49
N GLY A 410 -2.45 -18.33 9.02
CA GLY A 410 -1.00 -18.23 9.02
C GLY A 410 -0.38 -17.89 7.66
N SER A 411 -1.19 -17.45 6.68
CA SER A 411 -0.68 -17.08 5.35
C SER A 411 0.24 -15.85 5.36
N CYS A 412 0.03 -14.90 6.28
CA CYS A 412 0.87 -13.71 6.43
C CYS A 412 2.05 -13.95 7.38
N ASP A 413 3.22 -13.36 7.08
CA ASP A 413 4.41 -13.44 7.92
C ASP A 413 4.46 -12.36 9.00
N PHE A 414 3.70 -11.28 8.84
CA PHE A 414 3.58 -10.17 9.79
C PHE A 414 2.29 -9.38 9.50
N PHE A 415 1.88 -8.56 10.45
CA PHE A 415 0.78 -7.65 10.25
C PHE A 415 1.28 -6.35 9.61
N ALA A 416 0.75 -5.97 8.46
CA ALA A 416 1.04 -4.71 7.80
C ALA A 416 -0.18 -3.80 7.92
N ILE A 417 0.04 -2.54 8.31
CA ILE A 417 -1.03 -1.56 8.54
C ILE A 417 -0.72 -0.23 7.88
N ASP A 418 -1.66 0.27 7.10
CA ASP A 418 -1.68 1.61 6.53
C ASP A 418 -2.59 2.45 7.44
N GLY A 419 -1.95 3.24 8.34
CA GLY A 419 -2.62 3.93 9.43
C GLY A 419 -2.38 5.45 9.39
N TYR A 420 -3.40 6.20 8.98
CA TYR A 420 -3.27 7.62 8.69
C TYR A 420 -3.90 8.56 9.71
N SER A 421 -4.93 8.09 10.44
CA SER A 421 -5.82 8.99 11.17
C SER A 421 -6.41 8.31 12.41
N SER A 422 -7.37 8.99 13.06
CA SER A 422 -8.19 8.45 14.14
C SER A 422 -9.62 8.98 14.01
N TYR A 423 -10.56 8.27 14.60
CA TYR A 423 -11.96 8.66 14.66
C TYR A 423 -12.58 8.27 16.01
N THR A 424 -13.75 8.81 16.31
CA THR A 424 -14.63 8.27 17.33
C THR A 424 -15.79 7.55 16.68
N ALA A 425 -16.23 6.44 17.27
CA ALA A 425 -17.41 5.70 16.85
C ALA A 425 -18.52 5.83 17.87
N TYR A 426 -19.74 5.87 17.38
CA TYR A 426 -20.93 6.02 18.20
C TYR A 426 -22.06 5.11 17.74
N GLU A 427 -22.93 4.77 18.69
CA GLU A 427 -24.12 3.98 18.42
C GLU A 427 -25.11 4.74 17.53
N THR A 428 -25.63 4.07 16.51
CA THR A 428 -26.67 4.63 15.65
C THR A 428 -28.04 4.67 16.34
N PRO A 429 -28.93 5.57 15.95
CA PRO A 429 -30.30 5.64 16.52
C PRO A 429 -31.01 4.27 16.47
N GLY A 430 -31.51 3.83 17.61
CA GLY A 430 -32.18 2.55 17.77
C GLY A 430 -31.26 1.37 18.08
N GLY A 431 -29.94 1.61 18.11
CA GLY A 431 -28.95 0.59 18.48
C GLY A 431 -28.61 -0.40 17.35
N VAL A 432 -27.66 -1.27 17.65
CA VAL A 432 -27.16 -2.27 16.71
C VAL A 432 -28.25 -3.24 16.25
N GLU A 433 -29.10 -3.72 17.15
CA GLU A 433 -30.17 -4.70 16.83
C GLU A 433 -31.17 -4.14 15.81
N ALA A 434 -31.61 -2.88 16.00
CA ALA A 434 -32.52 -2.24 15.06
C ALA A 434 -31.88 -2.01 13.68
N CYS A 435 -30.58 -1.71 13.64
CA CYS A 435 -29.85 -1.57 12.39
C CYS A 435 -29.64 -2.91 11.68
N GLN A 436 -29.19 -3.95 12.40
CA GLN A 436 -28.95 -5.26 11.82
C GLN A 436 -30.20 -5.90 11.20
N SER A 437 -31.36 -5.65 11.83
CA SER A 437 -32.66 -6.16 11.34
C SER A 437 -33.19 -5.41 10.12
N ASN A 438 -32.57 -4.30 9.70
CA ASN A 438 -33.06 -3.45 8.62
C ASN A 438 -31.96 -3.10 7.61
N GLN A 439 -31.87 -3.87 6.53
CA GLN A 439 -30.89 -3.63 5.45
C GLN A 439 -31.06 -2.27 4.74
N SER A 440 -32.19 -1.57 4.94
CA SER A 440 -32.38 -0.21 4.44
C SER A 440 -31.84 0.87 5.39
N ASN A 441 -31.33 0.50 6.56
CA ASN A 441 -30.68 1.45 7.47
C ASN A 441 -29.40 1.99 6.82
N PRO A 442 -29.20 3.33 6.77
CA PRO A 442 -27.99 3.90 6.15
C PRO A 442 -26.67 3.45 6.76
N ALA A 443 -26.66 3.01 8.01
CA ALA A 443 -25.49 2.49 8.69
C ALA A 443 -25.28 0.97 8.51
N TRP A 444 -26.23 0.28 7.86
CA TRP A 444 -26.10 -1.16 7.60
C TRP A 444 -25.05 -1.43 6.52
N PRO A 445 -24.18 -2.43 6.63
CA PRO A 445 -24.12 -3.50 7.64
C PRO A 445 -23.25 -3.21 8.86
N GLU A 446 -22.45 -2.15 8.86
CA GLU A 446 -21.53 -1.83 9.95
C GLU A 446 -22.25 -1.48 11.25
N CYS A 447 -23.41 -0.83 11.16
CA CYS A 447 -24.29 -0.44 12.27
C CYS A 447 -23.61 0.43 13.33
N HIS A 448 -22.79 1.38 12.88
CA HIS A 448 -22.19 2.42 13.72
C HIS A 448 -22.09 3.73 12.95
N GLY A 449 -21.93 4.85 13.66
CA GLY A 449 -21.52 6.13 13.10
C GLY A 449 -20.06 6.42 13.43
N GLN A 450 -19.44 7.29 12.65
CA GLN A 450 -18.05 7.76 12.88
C GLN A 450 -17.99 9.28 12.78
N THR A 451 -17.07 9.89 13.53
CA THR A 451 -16.76 11.31 13.45
C THR A 451 -15.30 11.55 13.83
N SER A 452 -14.74 12.67 13.38
CA SER A 452 -13.42 13.16 13.83
C SER A 452 -13.51 14.05 15.08
N VAL A 453 -14.69 14.18 15.68
CA VAL A 453 -14.91 14.99 16.90
C VAL A 453 -14.93 14.07 18.12
N GLY A 454 -14.12 14.39 19.10
CA GLY A 454 -14.04 13.64 20.36
C GLY A 454 -15.24 13.89 21.30
N PRO A 455 -15.33 13.13 22.40
CA PRO A 455 -16.39 13.27 23.41
C PRO A 455 -16.49 14.65 24.06
N ASP A 456 -15.39 15.39 24.04
CA ASP A 456 -15.27 16.76 24.56
C ASP A 456 -15.74 17.83 23.58
N GLY A 457 -16.18 17.43 22.37
CA GLY A 457 -16.65 18.32 21.32
C GLY A 457 -15.52 18.94 20.47
N PHE A 458 -14.27 18.59 20.71
CA PHE A 458 -13.13 19.05 19.90
C PHE A 458 -12.76 18.04 18.83
N ILE A 459 -12.19 18.53 17.73
CA ILE A 459 -11.62 17.68 16.67
C ILE A 459 -10.43 16.92 17.27
N LEU A 460 -10.29 15.63 16.95
CA LEU A 460 -9.22 14.74 17.45
C LEU A 460 -7.81 15.22 17.10
N GLY A 461 -7.68 16.05 16.07
CA GLY A 461 -6.44 16.67 15.67
C GLY A 461 -6.61 17.64 14.51
N PRO A 462 -5.58 18.42 14.15
CA PRO A 462 -5.64 19.29 12.98
C PRO A 462 -6.04 18.52 11.71
N PRO A 463 -7.05 19.02 10.95
CA PRO A 463 -7.49 18.36 9.73
C PRO A 463 -6.44 18.48 8.64
N GLY A 464 -6.40 17.47 7.75
CA GLY A 464 -5.67 17.49 6.50
C GLY A 464 -6.35 18.30 5.41
N ASP A 465 -6.01 18.01 4.16
CA ASP A 465 -6.61 18.65 2.99
C ASP A 465 -8.14 18.50 3.00
N GLN A 466 -8.83 19.54 2.57
CA GLN A 466 -10.30 19.63 2.61
C GLN A 466 -11.02 18.56 1.78
N HIS A 467 -10.35 17.96 0.80
CA HIS A 467 -10.90 16.90 -0.03
C HIS A 467 -10.83 15.51 0.65
N VAL A 468 -9.97 15.34 1.65
CA VAL A 468 -9.81 14.10 2.42
C VAL A 468 -10.28 14.30 3.86
N SER A 469 -11.57 14.48 4.04
CA SER A 469 -12.21 14.85 5.31
C SER A 469 -11.99 13.86 6.46
N TRP A 470 -11.59 12.63 6.17
CA TRP A 470 -11.26 11.59 7.15
C TRP A 470 -9.89 11.78 7.79
N LEU A 471 -9.02 12.61 7.19
CA LEU A 471 -7.64 12.77 7.62
C LEU A 471 -7.51 13.84 8.70
N VAL A 472 -7.10 13.41 9.89
CA VAL A 472 -6.72 14.31 10.99
C VAL A 472 -5.34 13.90 11.55
N ASN A 473 -4.55 14.88 11.96
CA ASN A 473 -3.26 14.63 12.61
C ASN A 473 -3.48 14.24 14.08
N ALA A 474 -3.63 12.94 14.34
CA ALA A 474 -3.92 12.37 15.66
C ALA A 474 -2.88 11.29 16.03
N PRO A 475 -1.62 11.65 16.28
CA PRO A 475 -0.51 10.71 16.38
C PRO A 475 -0.61 9.73 17.58
N VAL A 476 -1.22 10.14 18.69
CA VAL A 476 -1.46 9.25 19.85
C VAL A 476 -2.37 8.08 19.46
N GLY A 477 -3.28 8.30 18.51
CA GLY A 477 -4.14 7.25 17.98
C GLY A 477 -3.35 6.12 17.33
N LEU A 478 -2.29 6.42 16.56
CA LEU A 478 -1.46 5.37 15.98
C LEU A 478 -0.81 4.48 17.06
N ARG A 479 -0.26 5.05 18.14
CA ARG A 479 0.29 4.27 19.25
C ARG A 479 -0.76 3.35 19.85
N ARG A 480 -1.96 3.88 20.13
CA ARG A 480 -3.09 3.11 20.66
C ARG A 480 -3.50 2.00 19.70
N TYR A 481 -3.50 2.29 18.40
CA TYR A 481 -3.88 1.33 17.37
C TYR A 481 -2.90 0.15 17.26
N LEU A 482 -1.60 0.44 17.30
CA LEU A 482 -0.57 -0.59 17.33
C LEU A 482 -0.72 -1.52 18.54
N ASN A 483 -1.05 -0.96 19.71
CA ASN A 483 -1.35 -1.74 20.91
C ASN A 483 -2.64 -2.55 20.74
N GLN A 484 -3.71 -1.94 20.25
CA GLN A 484 -5.00 -2.61 20.04
C GLN A 484 -4.88 -3.79 19.07
N ILE A 485 -4.22 -3.58 17.91
CA ILE A 485 -4.01 -4.63 16.92
C ILE A 485 -3.27 -5.82 17.52
N THR A 486 -2.18 -5.58 18.23
CA THR A 486 -1.26 -6.63 18.68
C THR A 486 -1.63 -7.27 20.01
N LYS A 487 -2.40 -6.57 20.86
CA LYS A 487 -2.73 -7.07 22.22
C LYS A 487 -4.20 -7.45 22.38
N GLU A 488 -5.09 -6.87 21.57
CA GLU A 488 -6.54 -7.04 21.73
C GLU A 488 -7.17 -7.74 20.52
N LEU A 489 -7.01 -7.19 19.32
CA LEU A 489 -7.67 -7.70 18.12
C LEU A 489 -7.01 -8.99 17.61
N PHE A 490 -5.68 -9.01 17.50
CA PHE A 490 -4.94 -10.12 16.92
C PHE A 490 -3.69 -10.49 17.75
N PRO A 491 -3.86 -11.02 18.97
CA PRO A 491 -2.74 -11.31 19.88
C PRO A 491 -1.77 -12.40 19.37
N ALA A 492 -2.15 -13.13 18.33
CA ALA A 492 -1.26 -14.08 17.66
C ALA A 492 -0.19 -13.40 16.78
N VAL A 493 -0.37 -12.13 16.42
CA VAL A 493 0.57 -11.34 15.64
C VAL A 493 1.88 -11.13 16.42
N LYS A 494 3.02 -11.48 15.80
CA LYS A 494 4.34 -11.39 16.44
C LYS A 494 5.07 -10.10 16.16
N ASP A 495 4.89 -9.53 14.97
CA ASP A 495 5.45 -8.26 14.57
C ASP A 495 4.48 -7.51 13.64
N ILE A 496 4.58 -6.20 13.69
CA ILE A 496 3.77 -5.28 12.89
C ILE A 496 4.67 -4.29 12.17
N VAL A 497 4.26 -3.92 10.96
CA VAL A 497 4.91 -2.88 10.15
C VAL A 497 3.86 -1.82 9.82
N VAL A 498 4.20 -0.56 10.03
CA VAL A 498 3.41 0.57 9.52
C VAL A 498 3.82 0.78 8.06
N THR A 499 3.02 0.24 7.15
CA THR A 499 3.36 0.16 5.73
C THR A 499 2.98 1.40 4.94
N GLU A 500 2.09 2.22 5.49
CA GLU A 500 1.83 3.57 5.01
C GLU A 500 1.39 4.47 6.17
N PHE A 501 1.88 5.70 6.18
CA PHE A 501 1.36 6.82 6.94
C PHE A 501 1.78 8.12 6.25
N GLY A 502 0.92 9.12 6.25
CA GLY A 502 1.15 10.35 5.50
C GLY A 502 0.06 11.39 5.74
N PHE A 503 0.31 12.59 5.28
CA PHE A 503 -0.58 13.73 5.50
C PHE A 503 -0.65 14.62 4.27
N ALA A 504 -1.86 14.95 3.84
CA ALA A 504 -2.10 15.96 2.83
C ALA A 504 -2.22 17.33 3.50
N GLU A 505 -1.33 18.25 3.13
CA GLU A 505 -1.32 19.62 3.66
C GLU A 505 -2.57 20.38 3.21
N PRO A 506 -3.32 21.04 4.11
CA PRO A 506 -4.51 21.78 3.71
C PRO A 506 -4.20 22.88 2.70
N PHE A 507 -5.01 22.97 1.66
CA PHE A 507 -4.93 24.00 0.61
C PHE A 507 -3.61 24.05 -0.16
N GLU A 508 -2.80 22.99 -0.11
CA GLU A 508 -1.47 23.00 -0.75
C GLU A 508 -1.54 23.28 -2.25
N ASN A 509 -2.57 22.76 -2.93
CA ASN A 509 -2.75 22.96 -4.37
C ASN A 509 -3.25 24.37 -4.72
N ASP A 510 -3.84 25.08 -3.78
CA ASP A 510 -4.39 26.43 -3.97
C ASP A 510 -3.34 27.53 -3.79
N TRP A 511 -2.15 27.16 -3.33
CA TRP A 511 -1.10 28.15 -3.11
C TRP A 511 -0.53 28.67 -4.43
N PRO A 512 -0.51 30.01 -4.63
CA PRO A 512 -0.14 30.62 -5.92
C PRO A 512 1.35 30.51 -6.24
N ARG A 513 2.15 30.01 -5.31
CA ARG A 513 3.60 29.89 -5.44
C ARG A 513 4.08 28.55 -4.92
N ARG A 514 5.12 28.00 -5.59
CA ARG A 514 5.79 26.76 -5.17
C ARG A 514 6.42 26.86 -3.78
N SER A 515 6.95 28.04 -3.41
CA SER A 515 7.71 28.20 -2.17
C SER A 515 6.94 27.79 -0.90
N PRO A 516 5.65 28.18 -0.70
CA PRO A 516 4.89 27.67 0.44
C PRO A 516 4.72 26.15 0.45
N ALA A 517 4.49 25.53 -0.71
CA ALA A 517 4.33 24.08 -0.82
C ALA A 517 5.59 23.30 -0.40
N LEU A 518 6.76 23.90 -0.47
CA LEU A 518 8.00 23.28 0.01
C LEU A 518 8.19 23.38 1.54
N TRP A 519 7.43 24.26 2.20
CA TRP A 519 7.44 24.47 3.65
C TRP A 519 6.22 23.85 4.31
N ASP A 520 5.97 22.60 4.06
CA ASP A 520 4.86 21.78 4.52
C ASP A 520 5.00 21.39 6.01
N LEU A 521 4.98 22.40 6.88
CA LEU A 521 5.29 22.26 8.29
C LEU A 521 4.27 21.40 9.05
N ARG A 522 2.99 21.38 8.64
CA ARG A 522 1.97 20.52 9.25
C ARG A 522 2.23 19.06 8.90
N ARG A 523 2.66 18.78 7.66
CA ARG A 523 3.09 17.43 7.27
C ARG A 523 4.35 17.03 8.02
N ALA A 524 5.31 17.94 8.19
CA ALA A 524 6.51 17.67 8.99
C ALA A 524 6.16 17.37 10.45
N ASP A 525 5.22 18.10 11.05
CA ASP A 525 4.70 17.86 12.39
C ASP A 525 3.97 16.51 12.50
N TYR A 526 3.16 16.18 11.51
CA TYR A 526 2.51 14.86 11.41
C TYR A 526 3.54 13.73 11.44
N PHE A 527 4.54 13.76 10.57
CA PHE A 527 5.59 12.74 10.53
C PHE A 527 6.34 12.65 11.86
N GLN A 528 6.66 13.80 12.46
CA GLN A 528 7.32 13.82 13.77
C GLN A 528 6.45 13.16 14.84
N GLY A 529 5.18 13.56 14.96
CA GLY A 529 4.27 13.05 15.98
C GLY A 529 3.99 11.55 15.81
N TYR A 530 3.79 11.07 14.58
CA TYR A 530 3.56 9.65 14.30
C TYR A 530 4.79 8.81 14.63
N LEU A 531 5.98 9.27 14.28
CA LEU A 531 7.23 8.54 14.57
C LEU A 531 7.56 8.53 16.07
N ASP A 532 7.32 9.63 16.78
CA ASP A 532 7.43 9.69 18.24
C ASP A 532 6.51 8.64 18.90
N ASN A 533 5.30 8.48 18.38
CA ASN A 533 4.33 7.51 18.90
C ASN A 533 4.63 6.06 18.50
N ILE A 534 5.24 5.81 17.32
CA ILE A 534 5.80 4.51 16.97
C ILE A 534 6.95 4.15 17.94
N LEU A 535 7.86 5.09 18.20
CA LEU A 535 8.95 4.87 19.16
C LEU A 535 8.41 4.57 20.57
N ALA A 536 7.41 5.32 21.03
CA ALA A 536 6.77 5.08 22.32
C ALA A 536 6.08 3.70 22.37
N ALA A 537 5.38 3.29 21.31
CA ALA A 537 4.80 1.95 21.22
C ALA A 537 5.86 0.85 21.36
N VAL A 538 7.04 1.04 20.76
CA VAL A 538 8.15 0.07 20.85
C VAL A 538 8.78 0.07 22.23
N VAL A 539 9.16 1.24 22.77
CA VAL A 539 10.00 1.35 23.96
C VAL A 539 9.19 1.26 25.25
N GLU A 540 8.02 1.90 25.29
CA GLU A 540 7.21 1.97 26.51
C GLU A 540 6.17 0.85 26.58
N ASP A 541 5.56 0.51 25.44
CA ASP A 541 4.46 -0.47 25.37
C ASP A 541 4.93 -1.88 25.00
N GLY A 542 6.16 -2.03 24.50
CA GLY A 542 6.73 -3.32 24.09
C GLY A 542 6.12 -3.90 22.82
N VAL A 543 5.50 -3.07 21.98
CA VAL A 543 4.98 -3.50 20.67
C VAL A 543 6.14 -3.72 19.71
N ASN A 544 6.20 -4.87 19.05
CA ASN A 544 7.26 -5.19 18.09
C ASN A 544 6.97 -4.56 16.71
N VAL A 545 7.14 -3.24 16.61
CA VAL A 545 7.07 -2.54 15.31
C VAL A 545 8.42 -2.65 14.63
N THR A 546 8.47 -3.21 13.43
CA THR A 546 9.72 -3.54 12.73
C THR A 546 10.01 -2.67 11.51
N GLY A 547 9.12 -1.75 11.16
CA GLY A 547 9.33 -0.80 10.06
C GLY A 547 8.26 0.27 9.95
N ALA A 548 8.61 1.37 9.25
CA ALA A 548 7.70 2.46 8.96
C ALA A 548 7.96 3.06 7.56
N TRP A 549 6.88 3.28 6.79
CA TRP A 549 6.92 3.70 5.39
C TRP A 549 6.12 4.97 5.18
N GLY A 550 6.80 6.03 4.74
CA GLY A 550 6.14 7.31 4.45
C GLY A 550 5.35 7.27 3.14
N TRP A 551 4.09 7.64 3.19
CA TRP A 551 3.25 7.91 2.03
C TRP A 551 3.20 9.42 1.75
N ALA A 552 3.66 9.84 0.61
CA ALA A 552 4.23 9.12 -0.50
C ALA A 552 5.58 9.70 -0.90
N LEU A 553 6.34 8.97 -1.71
CA LEU A 553 7.64 9.40 -2.23
C LEU A 553 7.59 10.82 -2.80
N TYR A 554 6.55 11.14 -3.57
CA TYR A 554 6.26 12.46 -4.11
C TYR A 554 4.77 12.62 -4.41
N ASP A 555 4.33 13.86 -4.74
CA ASP A 555 2.95 14.13 -5.15
C ASP A 555 2.56 13.25 -6.33
N ASN A 556 1.35 12.70 -6.27
CA ASN A 556 0.88 11.68 -7.20
C ASN A 556 -0.63 11.82 -7.46
N PHE A 557 -1.23 10.87 -8.13
CA PHE A 557 -2.66 10.81 -8.38
C PHE A 557 -3.39 10.24 -7.16
N GLU A 558 -4.11 11.09 -6.43
CA GLU A 558 -4.82 10.69 -5.21
C GLU A 558 -6.24 10.21 -5.51
N TRP A 559 -6.33 9.15 -6.26
CA TRP A 559 -7.56 8.40 -6.56
C TRP A 559 -8.75 9.29 -6.96
N PHE A 560 -9.79 9.35 -6.12
CA PHE A 560 -10.98 10.18 -6.37
C PHE A 560 -10.72 11.68 -6.32
N GLU A 561 -9.61 12.10 -5.70
CA GLU A 561 -9.21 13.50 -5.60
C GLU A 561 -8.29 13.95 -6.74
N GLY A 562 -7.82 13.00 -7.55
CA GLY A 562 -6.96 13.27 -8.69
C GLY A 562 -5.62 13.91 -8.28
N LEU A 563 -5.23 14.98 -8.96
CA LEU A 563 -4.01 15.73 -8.69
C LEU A 563 -4.23 16.91 -7.72
N SER A 564 -5.47 17.13 -7.28
CA SER A 564 -5.83 18.25 -6.39
C SER A 564 -5.34 18.06 -4.96
N THR A 565 -5.20 16.83 -4.48
CA THR A 565 -4.71 16.49 -3.15
C THR A 565 -3.29 15.95 -3.20
N ARG A 566 -2.42 16.42 -2.29
CA ARG A 566 -0.98 16.17 -2.31
C ARG A 566 -0.50 15.53 -1.02
N PHE A 567 -0.09 14.27 -1.09
CA PHE A 567 0.53 13.53 0.04
C PHE A 567 2.07 13.50 -0.03
N GLY A 568 2.65 13.91 -1.14
CA GLY A 568 4.06 13.73 -1.43
C GLY A 568 5.01 14.38 -0.44
N LEU A 569 6.07 13.68 -0.09
CA LEU A 569 7.25 14.20 0.60
C LEU A 569 8.14 15.04 -0.34
N GLN A 570 7.89 14.95 -1.64
CA GLN A 570 8.46 15.81 -2.68
C GLN A 570 7.33 16.45 -3.48
N TYR A 571 7.46 17.72 -3.77
CA TYR A 571 6.58 18.44 -4.68
C TYR A 571 6.83 17.98 -6.12
N VAL A 572 5.77 17.73 -6.87
CA VAL A 572 5.81 17.51 -8.33
C VAL A 572 5.18 18.71 -9.02
N ASN A 573 5.93 19.33 -9.92
CA ASN A 573 5.36 20.28 -10.87
C ASN A 573 4.76 19.48 -12.04
N TYR A 574 3.46 19.34 -12.09
CA TYR A 574 2.78 18.56 -13.13
C TYR A 574 2.90 19.14 -14.56
N THR A 575 3.47 20.37 -14.71
CA THR A 575 3.70 20.97 -16.03
C THR A 575 5.02 20.49 -16.65
N ASP A 576 6.08 20.42 -15.86
CA ASP A 576 7.45 20.09 -16.33
C ASP A 576 8.01 18.82 -15.68
N LEU A 577 7.24 18.20 -14.82
CA LEU A 577 7.55 16.97 -14.09
C LEU A 577 8.80 17.07 -13.19
N THR A 578 9.22 18.27 -12.82
CA THR A 578 10.32 18.44 -11.85
C THR A 578 9.87 18.05 -10.45
N ARG A 579 10.77 17.40 -9.68
CA ARG A 579 10.54 17.06 -8.28
C ARG A 579 11.42 17.91 -7.39
N THR A 580 10.87 18.33 -6.25
CA THR A 580 11.63 19.08 -5.23
C THR A 580 11.26 18.56 -3.85
N PRO A 581 12.22 18.10 -3.04
CA PRO A 581 11.95 17.67 -1.66
C PRO A 581 11.30 18.80 -0.86
N LYS A 582 10.30 18.43 -0.05
CA LYS A 582 9.61 19.31 0.89
C LYS A 582 10.28 19.23 2.27
N ALA A 583 9.93 20.14 3.17
CA ALA A 583 10.45 20.16 4.54
C ALA A 583 10.19 18.85 5.28
N SER A 584 9.00 18.26 5.10
CA SER A 584 8.63 16.96 5.68
C SER A 584 9.54 15.82 5.26
N MET A 585 10.05 15.82 4.04
CA MET A 585 11.02 14.79 3.60
C MET A 585 12.26 14.81 4.51
N PHE A 586 12.84 15.98 4.75
CA PHE A 586 14.03 16.08 5.60
C PHE A 586 13.73 15.78 7.06
N GLN A 587 12.54 16.12 7.53
CA GLN A 587 12.08 15.75 8.87
C GLN A 587 12.02 14.22 9.01
N PHE A 588 11.45 13.52 8.02
CA PHE A 588 11.38 12.07 8.01
C PHE A 588 12.78 11.42 7.94
N LEU A 589 13.64 11.93 7.05
CA LEU A 589 15.01 11.42 6.90
C LEU A 589 15.88 11.57 8.16
N ASN A 590 15.58 12.51 9.04
CA ASN A 590 16.30 12.66 10.32
C ASN A 590 16.15 11.45 11.23
N TRP A 591 15.08 10.66 11.07
CA TRP A 591 14.84 9.45 11.83
C TRP A 591 15.65 8.24 11.34
N PHE A 592 16.19 8.29 10.14
CA PHE A 592 16.98 7.19 9.56
C PHE A 592 18.41 7.11 10.11
N LYS A 593 18.83 8.14 10.86
CA LYS A 593 20.15 8.28 11.48
C LYS A 593 20.15 7.72 12.90
#